data_10aa0058bfc9bdf7f25b75bd046182cb
#
_entry.id   10aa0058bfc9bdf7f25b75bd046182cb
#
_cell.length_a   1.000
_cell.length_b   1.000
_cell.length_c   1.000
_cell.angle_alpha   90.00
_cell.angle_beta   90.00
_cell.angle_gamma   90.00
#
_symmetry.space_group_name_H-M   'P 1'
#
loop_
_entity.id
_entity.type
_entity.pdbx_description
1 polymer ?
#
loop_
_entity_poly.entity_id
_entity_poly.type
_entity_poly.pdbx_seq_one_letter_code
_entity_poly.pdbx_strand_id
1 'polypeptide(L)'
;MYQDLSFMNVPLPEDVLKLKIYGDYAGAQKMIRYFLEEKDIPQALRKRLEIEQEVIGVMSGNEYPFTYDEALEIMMIHLRDFKKEELDHLKEISAADWIYIDGEVHFQRRFYENLIKTRPDYAKRVIAENPEDEKQNNLNQNLLNDNIHYMKEHRGRTVHTRIRSTIKTKKEFEEVGRKVRVHLPIPKVYEQVSNVEVHASNPEITYVAPFDAPQRTVYFETELKENQEFMVDYSFDYHVDYVKLDPAKVSEEQPDFCLEEQAPHIVFTPYLRELRDELAGDETNPVILARRFYDFVTTKVMYSFMREYFTIECIPEYCAINLKGDCGVQALLFITLCRMSGIPARWQSGLYVTKYYTGCHDWAQFYIAPYGWVFADPSFGGSAWREGDKERWNYYFGNLDIFRMPANSEIQKEFMPEKKWLRIDPIDNQRGEFEYEDHGLRFSQVEVSQELISMEDIE
;
A
#
# COMPACT_ATOMS: atom_id res chain seq x y z
N MET A 1 4.35 20.67 6.48
CA MET A 1 5.27 21.30 5.51
C MET A 1 5.99 20.28 4.62
N TYR A 2 6.18 19.05 5.06
CA TYR A 2 6.82 17.94 4.32
C TYR A 2 5.86 17.10 3.48
N GLN A 3 4.60 17.48 3.36
CA GLN A 3 3.55 16.52 3.00
C GLN A 3 3.04 16.72 1.57
N ASP A 4 3.43 17.80 0.91
CA ASP A 4 3.10 17.99 -0.50
C ASP A 4 4.12 17.26 -1.39
N LEU A 5 3.89 15.98 -1.60
CA LEU A 5 4.74 15.13 -2.42
C LEU A 5 4.77 15.55 -3.91
N SER A 6 3.89 16.45 -4.35
CA SER A 6 3.91 16.97 -5.72
C SER A 6 5.25 17.63 -6.08
N PHE A 7 5.99 18.13 -5.06
CA PHE A 7 7.35 18.65 -5.26
C PHE A 7 8.38 17.60 -5.70
N MET A 8 8.07 16.30 -5.63
CA MET A 8 8.92 15.27 -6.25
C MET A 8 9.03 15.42 -7.76
N ASN A 9 8.07 16.08 -8.41
CA ASN A 9 8.13 16.40 -9.84
C ASN A 9 9.11 17.57 -10.16
N VAL A 10 9.59 18.28 -9.16
CA VAL A 10 10.65 19.28 -9.36
C VAL A 10 11.98 18.53 -9.58
N PRO A 11 12.73 18.81 -10.65
CA PRO A 11 14.00 18.16 -10.89
C PRO A 11 15.00 18.42 -9.74
N LEU A 12 15.80 17.41 -9.44
CA LEU A 12 16.95 17.59 -8.53
C LEU A 12 18.07 18.37 -9.22
N PRO A 13 18.89 19.13 -8.46
CA PRO A 13 20.15 19.65 -8.99
C PRO A 13 21.01 18.51 -9.53
N GLU A 14 21.69 18.75 -10.65
CA GLU A 14 22.49 17.74 -11.37
C GLU A 14 23.49 17.03 -10.45
N ASP A 15 24.15 17.81 -9.56
CA ASP A 15 25.14 17.26 -8.62
C ASP A 15 24.50 16.30 -7.60
N VAL A 16 23.30 16.59 -7.10
CA VAL A 16 22.56 15.68 -6.19
C VAL A 16 22.08 14.43 -6.95
N LEU A 17 21.49 14.63 -8.14
CA LEU A 17 20.99 13.54 -8.97
C LEU A 17 22.11 12.56 -9.36
N LYS A 18 23.26 13.08 -9.76
CA LYS A 18 24.45 12.28 -10.10
C LYS A 18 24.89 11.40 -8.95
N LEU A 19 25.04 11.95 -7.76
CA LEU A 19 25.45 11.19 -6.57
C LEU A 19 24.42 10.11 -6.22
N LYS A 20 23.13 10.45 -6.25
CA LYS A 20 22.04 9.51 -6.03
C LYS A 20 22.09 8.34 -7.02
N ILE A 21 22.24 8.62 -8.32
CA ILE A 21 22.27 7.58 -9.38
C ILE A 21 23.45 6.64 -9.21
N TYR A 22 24.61 7.16 -8.79
CA TYR A 22 25.80 6.35 -8.53
C TYR A 22 25.79 5.63 -7.19
N GLY A 23 24.76 5.81 -6.38
CA GLY A 23 24.63 5.18 -5.06
C GLY A 23 25.52 5.82 -3.99
N ASP A 24 26.11 6.99 -4.26
CA ASP A 24 26.82 7.80 -3.24
C ASP A 24 25.80 8.60 -2.42
N TYR A 25 25.09 7.89 -1.53
CA TYR A 25 24.01 8.45 -0.73
C TYR A 25 24.54 9.39 0.36
N ALA A 26 25.70 9.07 0.94
CA ALA A 26 26.38 9.95 1.89
C ALA A 26 26.78 11.27 1.23
N GLY A 27 27.34 11.22 0.03
CA GLY A 27 27.65 12.39 -0.79
C GLY A 27 26.42 13.20 -1.17
N ALA A 28 25.34 12.53 -1.61
CA ALA A 28 24.07 13.18 -1.95
C ALA A 28 23.47 13.91 -0.75
N GLN A 29 23.42 13.27 0.41
CA GLN A 29 22.97 13.89 1.67
C GLN A 29 23.81 15.13 2.06
N LYS A 30 25.13 15.05 1.86
CA LYS A 30 26.01 16.19 2.13
C LYS A 30 25.73 17.35 1.15
N MET A 31 25.54 17.04 -0.13
CA MET A 31 25.24 18.05 -1.15
C MET A 31 23.87 18.70 -0.92
N ILE A 32 22.86 17.92 -0.53
CA ILE A 32 21.53 18.44 -0.15
C ILE A 32 21.65 19.43 1.01
N ARG A 33 22.36 19.07 2.09
CA ARG A 33 22.59 19.99 3.23
C ARG A 33 23.26 21.28 2.78
N TYR A 34 24.27 21.20 1.92
CA TYR A 34 24.94 22.38 1.37
C TYR A 34 23.95 23.32 0.67
N PHE A 35 23.07 22.79 -0.20
CA PHE A 35 22.04 23.61 -0.85
C PHE A 35 21.02 24.16 0.14
N LEU A 36 20.62 23.43 1.17
CA LEU A 36 19.64 23.87 2.16
C LEU A 36 20.18 24.98 3.10
N GLU A 37 21.47 25.07 3.26
CA GLU A 37 22.14 26.15 4.01
C GLU A 37 22.14 27.49 3.24
N GLU A 38 21.99 27.46 1.92
CA GLU A 38 21.91 28.67 1.10
C GLU A 38 20.60 29.43 1.40
N LYS A 39 20.76 30.76 1.73
CA LYS A 39 19.61 31.56 2.18
C LYS A 39 18.61 31.89 1.06
N ASP A 40 19.09 31.98 -0.17
CA ASP A 40 18.31 32.46 -1.32
C ASP A 40 17.82 31.34 -2.25
N ILE A 41 17.85 30.09 -1.78
CA ILE A 41 17.33 28.94 -2.54
C ILE A 41 15.83 29.11 -2.78
N PRO A 42 15.32 28.88 -4.02
CA PRO A 42 13.89 28.91 -4.31
C PRO A 42 13.12 27.93 -3.43
N GLN A 43 11.96 28.34 -2.94
CA GLN A 43 11.15 27.54 -2.01
C GLN A 43 10.76 26.17 -2.59
N ALA A 44 10.46 26.11 -3.90
CA ALA A 44 10.16 24.85 -4.59
C ALA A 44 11.34 23.85 -4.56
N LEU A 45 12.56 24.37 -4.77
CA LEU A 45 13.75 23.54 -4.69
C LEU A 45 14.06 23.12 -3.26
N ARG A 46 13.85 24.01 -2.28
CA ARG A 46 13.99 23.67 -0.86
C ARG A 46 13.10 22.49 -0.49
N LYS A 47 11.81 22.56 -0.80
CA LYS A 47 10.86 21.47 -0.54
C LYS A 47 11.26 20.17 -1.24
N ARG A 48 11.72 20.26 -2.51
CA ARG A 48 12.19 19.07 -3.24
C ARG A 48 13.38 18.41 -2.56
N LEU A 49 14.35 19.22 -2.10
CA LEU A 49 15.55 18.72 -1.41
C LEU A 49 15.24 18.15 -0.03
N GLU A 50 14.31 18.74 0.71
CA GLU A 50 13.84 18.23 2.00
C GLU A 50 13.19 16.84 1.81
N ILE A 51 12.33 16.67 0.81
CA ILE A 51 11.73 15.35 0.48
C ILE A 51 12.83 14.37 0.05
N GLU A 52 13.78 14.78 -0.80
CA GLU A 52 14.83 13.89 -1.26
C GLU A 52 15.75 13.43 -0.12
N GLN A 53 15.98 14.28 0.87
CA GLN A 53 16.74 13.92 2.07
C GLN A 53 16.07 12.75 2.82
N GLU A 54 14.74 12.79 2.94
CA GLU A 54 13.95 11.71 3.54
C GLU A 54 13.97 10.45 2.66
N VAL A 55 13.78 10.59 1.33
CA VAL A 55 13.85 9.47 0.39
C VAL A 55 15.19 8.72 0.52
N ILE A 56 16.31 9.44 0.47
CA ILE A 56 17.64 8.83 0.61
C ILE A 56 17.80 8.17 1.99
N GLY A 57 17.32 8.83 3.06
CA GLY A 57 17.37 8.27 4.42
C GLY A 57 16.59 6.97 4.57
N VAL A 58 15.40 6.89 3.96
CA VAL A 58 14.59 5.67 3.97
C VAL A 58 15.20 4.58 3.10
N MET A 59 15.70 4.93 1.92
CA MET A 59 16.34 3.98 1.01
C MET A 59 17.57 3.31 1.65
N SER A 60 18.45 4.09 2.27
CA SER A 60 19.68 3.57 2.87
C SER A 60 19.49 2.94 4.25
N GLY A 61 18.54 3.44 5.05
CA GLY A 61 18.38 2.99 6.45
C GLY A 61 17.31 1.93 6.66
N ASN A 62 16.32 1.81 5.75
CA ASN A 62 15.15 0.97 5.98
C ASN A 62 14.84 0.03 4.80
N GLU A 63 14.95 0.52 3.56
CA GLU A 63 14.51 -0.26 2.41
C GLU A 63 15.57 -1.24 1.89
N TYR A 64 16.86 -0.91 2.04
CA TYR A 64 17.97 -1.76 1.61
C TYR A 64 18.96 -2.00 2.76
N PRO A 65 18.50 -2.67 3.85
CA PRO A 65 19.31 -2.81 5.06
C PRO A 65 20.40 -3.89 4.95
N PHE A 66 20.27 -4.87 4.04
CA PHE A 66 21.12 -6.05 4.03
C PHE A 66 22.33 -5.89 3.11
N THR A 67 23.52 -6.01 3.67
CA THR A 67 24.77 -6.16 2.91
C THR A 67 24.75 -7.47 2.12
N TYR A 68 25.72 -7.64 1.22
CA TYR A 68 25.86 -8.88 0.45
C TYR A 68 26.00 -10.12 1.34
N ASP A 69 26.83 -10.03 2.38
CA ASP A 69 27.09 -11.16 3.27
C ASP A 69 25.86 -11.52 4.13
N GLU A 70 25.13 -10.52 4.65
CA GLU A 70 23.88 -10.74 5.37
C GLU A 70 22.79 -11.33 4.47
N ALA A 71 22.68 -10.87 3.24
CA ALA A 71 21.74 -11.43 2.27
C ALA A 71 22.09 -12.89 1.93
N LEU A 72 23.37 -13.22 1.78
CA LEU A 72 23.84 -14.59 1.56
C LEU A 72 23.49 -15.48 2.77
N GLU A 73 23.70 -15.00 3.99
CA GLU A 73 23.37 -15.73 5.21
C GLU A 73 21.85 -16.02 5.28
N ILE A 74 21.00 -15.02 5.01
CA ILE A 74 19.54 -15.16 4.96
C ILE A 74 19.16 -16.27 3.97
N MET A 75 19.72 -16.23 2.77
CA MET A 75 19.41 -17.22 1.74
C MET A 75 19.84 -18.64 2.13
N MET A 76 21.01 -18.77 2.75
CA MET A 76 21.52 -20.07 3.21
C MET A 76 20.73 -20.65 4.38
N ILE A 77 20.18 -19.80 5.26
CA ILE A 77 19.33 -20.23 6.39
C ILE A 77 17.98 -20.74 5.88
N HIS A 78 17.40 -20.06 4.89
CA HIS A 78 16.02 -20.29 4.47
C HIS A 78 15.86 -21.23 3.26
N LEU A 79 16.93 -21.45 2.47
CA LEU A 79 16.86 -22.28 1.26
C LEU A 79 17.82 -23.47 1.33
N ARG A 80 17.28 -24.66 1.02
CA ARG A 80 18.08 -25.88 0.94
C ARG A 80 19.15 -25.77 -0.14
N ASP A 81 20.39 -26.19 0.20
CA ASP A 81 21.54 -26.29 -0.72
C ASP A 81 21.84 -24.98 -1.49
N PHE A 82 21.52 -23.82 -0.90
CA PHE A 82 21.81 -22.52 -1.51
C PHE A 82 23.30 -22.20 -1.50
N LYS A 83 23.82 -21.65 -2.60
CA LYS A 83 25.23 -21.34 -2.78
C LYS A 83 25.44 -19.88 -3.15
N LYS A 84 26.64 -19.38 -2.85
CA LYS A 84 27.05 -18.01 -3.16
C LYS A 84 26.86 -17.65 -4.64
N GLU A 85 27.24 -18.57 -5.54
CA GLU A 85 27.15 -18.37 -6.99
C GLU A 85 25.69 -18.17 -7.45
N GLU A 86 24.73 -18.70 -6.70
CA GLU A 86 23.30 -18.45 -6.97
C GLU A 86 22.91 -17.03 -6.62
N LEU A 87 23.39 -16.47 -5.48
CA LEU A 87 23.12 -15.07 -5.13
C LEU A 87 23.76 -14.13 -6.15
N ASP A 88 24.98 -14.41 -6.60
CA ASP A 88 25.63 -13.65 -7.66
C ASP A 88 24.76 -13.63 -8.93
N HIS A 89 24.28 -14.79 -9.35
CA HIS A 89 23.40 -14.90 -10.51
C HIS A 89 22.06 -14.16 -10.30
N LEU A 90 21.41 -14.32 -9.16
CA LEU A 90 20.14 -13.63 -8.83
C LEU A 90 20.32 -12.11 -8.85
N LYS A 91 21.46 -11.62 -8.38
CA LYS A 91 21.84 -10.20 -8.44
C LYS A 91 22.03 -9.76 -9.89
N GLU A 92 22.78 -10.51 -10.71
CA GLU A 92 23.04 -10.18 -12.12
C GLU A 92 21.77 -10.07 -12.96
N ILE A 93 20.80 -10.98 -12.75
CA ILE A 93 19.51 -10.95 -13.46
C ILE A 93 18.45 -10.11 -12.77
N SER A 94 18.80 -9.38 -11.69
CA SER A 94 17.89 -8.56 -10.86
C SER A 94 16.64 -9.32 -10.36
N ALA A 95 16.78 -10.62 -10.11
CA ALA A 95 15.73 -11.44 -9.50
C ALA A 95 15.67 -11.23 -7.98
N ALA A 96 16.81 -10.93 -7.35
CA ALA A 96 16.88 -10.36 -6.01
C ALA A 96 17.08 -8.85 -6.16
N ASP A 97 16.22 -8.04 -5.52
CA ASP A 97 16.25 -6.58 -5.62
C ASP A 97 17.40 -6.01 -4.79
N TRP A 98 18.26 -5.22 -5.42
CA TRP A 98 19.46 -4.67 -4.81
C TRP A 98 19.85 -3.32 -5.42
N ILE A 99 20.62 -2.51 -4.68
CA ILE A 99 21.23 -1.27 -5.13
C ILE A 99 22.66 -1.12 -4.61
N TYR A 100 23.40 -0.15 -5.13
CA TYR A 100 24.62 0.33 -4.48
C TYR A 100 24.27 1.41 -3.45
N ILE A 101 24.87 1.30 -2.25
CA ILE A 101 24.88 2.32 -1.22
C ILE A 101 26.33 2.54 -0.80
N ASP A 102 26.84 3.74 -1.05
CA ASP A 102 28.20 4.17 -0.68
C ASP A 102 29.32 3.21 -1.11
N GLY A 103 29.11 2.57 -2.29
CA GLY A 103 30.06 1.66 -2.91
C GLY A 103 29.87 0.18 -2.56
N GLU A 104 28.92 -0.17 -1.70
CA GLU A 104 28.60 -1.54 -1.31
C GLU A 104 27.25 -1.98 -1.90
N VAL A 105 27.08 -3.29 -2.10
CA VAL A 105 25.82 -3.90 -2.56
C VAL A 105 24.90 -4.08 -1.37
N HIS A 106 23.69 -3.56 -1.49
CA HIS A 106 22.65 -3.72 -0.49
C HIS A 106 21.38 -4.30 -1.08
N PHE A 107 20.77 -5.27 -0.39
CA PHE A 107 19.54 -5.94 -0.82
C PHE A 107 18.32 -5.34 -0.12
N GLN A 108 17.19 -5.34 -0.86
CA GLN A 108 15.91 -4.86 -0.39
C GLN A 108 15.40 -5.71 0.78
N ARG A 109 14.79 -5.08 1.77
CA ARG A 109 14.36 -5.71 3.04
C ARG A 109 13.47 -6.96 2.88
N ARG A 110 12.75 -7.08 1.76
CA ARG A 110 11.86 -8.21 1.43
C ARG A 110 12.37 -9.02 0.22
N PHE A 111 13.67 -8.92 -0.11
CA PHE A 111 14.22 -9.56 -1.30
C PHE A 111 14.03 -11.08 -1.33
N TYR A 112 14.14 -11.73 -0.17
CA TYR A 112 13.92 -13.17 -0.03
C TYR A 112 12.45 -13.53 -0.28
N GLU A 113 11.51 -12.87 0.39
CA GLU A 113 10.08 -13.12 0.21
C GLU A 113 9.61 -12.80 -1.23
N ASN A 114 10.17 -11.78 -1.85
CA ASN A 114 9.91 -11.47 -3.25
C ASN A 114 10.45 -12.58 -4.17
N LEU A 115 11.63 -13.10 -3.89
CA LEU A 115 12.19 -14.20 -4.66
C LEU A 115 11.29 -15.44 -4.61
N ILE A 116 10.90 -15.90 -3.43
CA ILE A 116 10.05 -17.11 -3.30
C ILE A 116 8.64 -16.91 -3.88
N LYS A 117 8.10 -15.68 -3.90
CA LYS A 117 6.82 -15.37 -4.55
C LYS A 117 6.90 -15.37 -6.07
N THR A 118 8.02 -14.93 -6.63
CA THR A 118 8.19 -14.73 -8.07
C THR A 118 8.91 -15.89 -8.78
N ARG A 119 9.61 -16.75 -8.02
CA ARG A 119 10.44 -17.85 -8.53
C ARG A 119 10.05 -19.18 -7.89
N PRO A 120 9.16 -19.96 -8.54
CA PRO A 120 8.69 -21.25 -8.01
C PRO A 120 9.81 -22.29 -7.83
N ASP A 121 10.90 -22.18 -8.56
CA ASP A 121 12.08 -23.02 -8.42
C ASP A 121 12.78 -22.82 -7.06
N TYR A 122 12.85 -21.60 -6.56
CA TYR A 122 13.36 -21.28 -5.22
C TYR A 122 12.31 -21.57 -4.14
N ALA A 123 11.03 -21.28 -4.37
CA ALA A 123 9.95 -21.57 -3.42
C ALA A 123 9.93 -23.05 -2.98
N LYS A 124 10.20 -23.98 -3.89
CA LYS A 124 10.29 -25.44 -3.58
C LYS A 124 11.47 -25.82 -2.69
N ARG A 125 12.43 -24.93 -2.50
CA ARG A 125 13.65 -25.16 -1.71
C ARG A 125 13.56 -24.57 -0.30
N VAL A 126 12.47 -23.90 0.03
CA VAL A 126 12.27 -23.30 1.37
C VAL A 126 12.42 -24.39 2.44
N ILE A 127 13.23 -24.10 3.47
CA ILE A 127 13.46 -24.97 4.63
C ILE A 127 12.30 -24.71 5.62
N ALA A 128 11.39 -25.69 5.69
CA ALA A 128 10.28 -25.73 6.63
C ALA A 128 9.43 -24.45 6.72
N GLU A 129 8.39 -24.39 5.92
CA GLU A 129 7.21 -23.60 6.31
C GLU A 129 6.60 -24.25 7.55
N ASN A 130 6.13 -23.43 8.48
CA ASN A 130 5.35 -23.91 9.60
C ASN A 130 4.07 -24.56 9.03
N PRO A 131 3.79 -25.86 9.26
CA PRO A 131 2.58 -26.51 8.74
C PRO A 131 1.28 -25.81 9.16
N GLU A 132 1.30 -25.07 10.26
CA GLU A 132 0.14 -24.30 10.71
C GLU A 132 -0.13 -23.08 9.81
N ASP A 133 0.88 -22.42 9.26
CA ASP A 133 0.72 -21.27 8.36
C ASP A 133 0.08 -21.72 7.02
N GLU A 134 0.48 -22.87 6.47
CA GLU A 134 -0.13 -23.44 5.28
C GLU A 134 -1.61 -23.79 5.53
N LYS A 135 -1.90 -24.37 6.68
CA LYS A 135 -3.27 -24.71 7.07
C LYS A 135 -4.12 -23.44 7.23
N GLN A 136 -3.62 -22.38 7.87
CA GLN A 136 -4.33 -21.10 8.00
C GLN A 136 -4.56 -20.44 6.65
N ASN A 137 -3.59 -20.47 5.74
CA ASN A 137 -3.75 -19.96 4.38
C ASN A 137 -4.86 -20.71 3.62
N ASN A 138 -4.90 -22.04 3.70
CA ASN A 138 -5.94 -22.85 3.08
C ASN A 138 -7.33 -22.55 3.67
N LEU A 139 -7.44 -22.38 4.99
CA LEU A 139 -8.68 -21.99 5.66
C LEU A 139 -9.15 -20.61 5.25
N ASN A 140 -8.23 -19.67 5.08
CA ASN A 140 -8.55 -18.32 4.61
C ASN A 140 -9.04 -18.32 3.15
N GLN A 141 -8.44 -19.12 2.28
CA GLN A 141 -8.91 -19.28 0.90
C GLN A 141 -10.31 -19.90 0.84
N ASN A 142 -10.59 -20.93 1.65
CA ASN A 142 -11.93 -21.52 1.74
C ASN A 142 -12.95 -20.48 2.20
N LEU A 143 -12.61 -19.67 3.20
CA LEU A 143 -13.47 -18.59 3.70
C LEU A 143 -13.82 -17.56 2.59
N LEU A 144 -12.85 -17.21 1.74
CA LEU A 144 -13.09 -16.34 0.59
C LEU A 144 -14.04 -16.98 -0.42
N ASN A 145 -13.85 -18.26 -0.75
CA ASN A 145 -14.72 -18.98 -1.70
C ASN A 145 -16.14 -19.13 -1.16
N ASP A 146 -16.29 -19.47 0.13
CA ASP A 146 -17.59 -19.54 0.80
C ASP A 146 -18.31 -18.19 0.76
N ASN A 147 -17.57 -17.09 1.01
CA ASN A 147 -18.13 -15.74 0.90
C ASN A 147 -18.59 -15.43 -0.53
N ILE A 148 -17.81 -15.77 -1.55
CA ILE A 148 -18.19 -15.55 -2.96
C ILE A 148 -19.48 -16.30 -3.32
N HIS A 149 -19.61 -17.54 -2.90
CA HIS A 149 -20.83 -18.33 -3.11
C HIS A 149 -22.02 -17.67 -2.41
N TYR A 150 -21.87 -17.29 -1.13
CA TYR A 150 -22.90 -16.61 -0.36
C TYR A 150 -23.35 -15.31 -1.04
N MET A 151 -22.40 -14.45 -1.44
CA MET A 151 -22.68 -13.18 -2.10
C MET A 151 -23.45 -13.34 -3.41
N LYS A 152 -23.11 -14.36 -4.21
CA LYS A 152 -23.82 -14.65 -5.47
C LYS A 152 -25.26 -15.15 -5.24
N GLU A 153 -25.46 -15.93 -4.19
CA GLU A 153 -26.79 -16.49 -3.85
C GLU A 153 -27.70 -15.42 -3.24
N HIS A 154 -27.21 -14.64 -2.28
CA HIS A 154 -28.00 -13.68 -1.49
C HIS A 154 -27.96 -12.25 -2.04
N ARG A 155 -27.16 -11.97 -3.08
CA ARG A 155 -27.02 -10.67 -3.74
C ARG A 155 -26.33 -9.58 -2.92
N GLY A 156 -25.86 -9.89 -1.74
CA GLY A 156 -25.15 -8.98 -0.85
C GLY A 156 -24.90 -9.62 0.50
N ARG A 157 -24.12 -8.95 1.34
CA ARG A 157 -23.87 -9.39 2.71
C ARG A 157 -23.55 -8.20 3.59
N THR A 158 -24.06 -8.24 4.83
CA THR A 158 -23.75 -7.26 5.85
C THR A 158 -23.12 -7.95 7.06
N VAL A 159 -22.03 -7.39 7.58
CA VAL A 159 -21.39 -7.88 8.79
C VAL A 159 -21.16 -6.73 9.78
N HIS A 160 -21.30 -7.02 11.07
CA HIS A 160 -20.81 -6.20 12.15
C HIS A 160 -19.42 -6.69 12.55
N THR A 161 -18.43 -5.81 12.41
CA THR A 161 -17.02 -6.14 12.67
C THR A 161 -16.47 -5.29 13.81
N ARG A 162 -15.75 -5.91 14.76
CA ARG A 162 -15.03 -5.23 15.83
C ARG A 162 -13.55 -5.56 15.76
N ILE A 163 -12.72 -4.51 15.82
CA ILE A 163 -11.26 -4.57 15.69
C ILE A 163 -10.62 -3.80 16.84
N ARG A 164 -9.49 -4.31 17.31
CA ARG A 164 -8.58 -3.59 18.19
C ARG A 164 -7.29 -3.32 17.45
N SER A 165 -6.89 -2.04 17.40
CA SER A 165 -5.61 -1.60 16.84
C SER A 165 -4.73 -1.02 17.92
N THR A 166 -3.44 -1.36 17.91
CA THR A 166 -2.45 -0.86 18.85
C THR A 166 -1.17 -0.42 18.16
N ILE A 167 -0.49 0.56 18.73
CA ILE A 167 0.86 0.97 18.36
C ILE A 167 1.65 1.34 19.62
N LYS A 168 2.91 0.95 19.67
CA LYS A 168 3.88 1.37 20.70
C LYS A 168 5.27 1.52 20.11
N THR A 169 6.13 2.27 20.76
CA THR A 169 7.55 2.32 20.40
C THR A 169 8.25 1.04 20.82
N LYS A 170 9.24 0.59 20.03
CA LYS A 170 10.19 -0.41 20.51
C LYS A 170 11.02 0.16 21.64
N LYS A 171 11.49 -0.71 22.55
CA LYS A 171 12.17 -0.30 23.79
C LYS A 171 13.38 0.60 23.55
N GLU A 172 14.14 0.35 22.49
CA GLU A 172 15.34 1.13 22.14
C GLU A 172 15.03 2.55 21.63
N PHE A 173 13.76 2.83 21.26
CA PHE A 173 13.28 4.14 20.79
C PHE A 173 12.30 4.79 21.76
N GLU A 174 12.13 4.21 22.96
CA GLU A 174 11.24 4.73 23.98
C GLU A 174 11.89 5.86 24.79
N GLU A 175 11.37 7.08 24.65
CA GLU A 175 11.83 8.27 25.38
C GLU A 175 10.79 8.70 26.43
N VAL A 176 10.78 8.03 27.57
CA VAL A 176 9.81 8.26 28.67
C VAL A 176 9.84 9.73 29.14
N GLY A 177 8.67 10.32 29.35
CA GLY A 177 8.49 11.71 29.76
C GLY A 177 8.48 12.72 28.60
N ARG A 178 8.74 12.26 27.37
CA ARG A 178 8.62 13.12 26.18
C ARG A 178 7.17 13.23 25.74
N LYS A 179 6.81 14.37 25.21
CA LYS A 179 5.52 14.57 24.56
C LYS A 179 5.50 13.82 23.21
N VAL A 180 4.42 13.06 23.00
CA VAL A 180 4.19 12.27 21.79
C VAL A 180 2.85 12.58 21.16
N ARG A 181 2.78 12.37 19.84
CA ARG A 181 1.57 12.42 19.04
C ARG A 181 1.44 11.13 18.27
N VAL A 182 0.26 10.54 18.34
CA VAL A 182 0.01 9.21 17.77
C VAL A 182 -1.32 9.23 17.02
N HIS A 183 -1.30 8.66 15.83
CA HIS A 183 -2.49 8.43 15.01
C HIS A 183 -2.72 6.93 14.84
N LEU A 184 -3.96 6.46 15.07
CA LEU A 184 -4.39 5.11 14.72
C LEU A 184 -5.55 5.16 13.74
N PRO A 185 -5.53 4.40 12.64
CA PRO A 185 -6.61 4.37 11.66
C PRO A 185 -7.88 3.75 12.24
N ILE A 186 -9.00 4.34 11.88
CA ILE A 186 -10.35 3.84 12.17
C ILE A 186 -11.19 3.86 10.90
N PRO A 187 -12.30 3.10 10.83
CA PRO A 187 -13.13 3.05 9.64
C PRO A 187 -13.63 4.44 9.22
N LYS A 188 -13.50 4.74 7.93
CA LYS A 188 -14.12 5.89 7.29
C LYS A 188 -15.55 5.53 6.93
N VAL A 189 -16.50 6.45 7.14
CA VAL A 189 -17.87 6.25 6.65
C VAL A 189 -17.88 6.37 5.12
N TYR A 190 -18.46 5.39 4.50
CA TYR A 190 -18.56 5.22 3.06
C TYR A 190 -19.91 4.59 2.69
N GLU A 191 -20.17 4.39 1.39
CA GLU A 191 -21.38 3.67 0.94
C GLU A 191 -21.48 2.29 1.59
N GLN A 192 -20.35 1.61 1.77
CA GLN A 192 -20.28 0.28 2.37
C GLN A 192 -20.05 0.26 3.88
N VAL A 193 -19.79 1.41 4.53
CA VAL A 193 -19.45 1.49 5.96
C VAL A 193 -20.42 2.37 6.70
N SER A 194 -21.03 1.86 7.75
CA SER A 194 -21.93 2.59 8.64
C SER A 194 -21.71 2.21 10.11
N ASN A 195 -22.42 2.87 11.02
CA ASN A 195 -22.43 2.55 12.45
C ASN A 195 -21.04 2.39 13.08
N VAL A 196 -20.12 3.33 12.75
CA VAL A 196 -18.76 3.31 13.30
C VAL A 196 -18.80 3.80 14.75
N GLU A 197 -18.42 2.94 15.70
CA GLU A 197 -18.38 3.22 17.13
C GLU A 197 -16.98 2.94 17.70
N VAL A 198 -16.51 3.84 18.58
CA VAL A 198 -15.30 3.63 19.38
C VAL A 198 -15.73 3.18 20.77
N HIS A 199 -15.34 1.99 21.18
CA HIS A 199 -15.74 1.38 22.43
C HIS A 199 -14.77 1.64 23.60
N ALA A 200 -13.47 1.66 23.28
CA ALA A 200 -12.42 1.88 24.27
C ALA A 200 -11.16 2.46 23.64
N SER A 201 -10.37 3.14 24.44
CA SER A 201 -9.05 3.62 24.06
C SER A 201 -8.09 3.62 25.26
N ASN A 202 -6.80 3.56 24.98
CA ASN A 202 -5.75 3.76 25.96
C ASN A 202 -4.55 4.45 25.26
N PRO A 203 -4.13 5.65 25.71
CA PRO A 203 -4.81 6.55 26.67
C PRO A 203 -6.15 7.10 26.12
N GLU A 204 -6.74 8.06 26.82
CA GLU A 204 -7.92 8.76 26.31
C GLU A 204 -7.64 9.46 24.98
N ILE A 205 -8.57 9.36 24.04
CA ILE A 205 -8.45 9.97 22.71
C ILE A 205 -8.52 11.49 22.84
N THR A 206 -7.56 12.18 22.26
CA THR A 206 -7.52 13.64 22.22
C THR A 206 -8.43 14.20 21.12
N TYR A 207 -8.50 13.51 19.97
CA TYR A 207 -9.34 13.93 18.85
C TYR A 207 -9.71 12.75 17.95
N VAL A 208 -10.93 12.78 17.41
CA VAL A 208 -11.41 11.82 16.40
C VAL A 208 -11.63 12.57 15.11
N ALA A 209 -10.99 12.15 14.04
CA ALA A 209 -11.16 12.77 12.72
C ALA A 209 -12.62 12.64 12.22
N PRO A 210 -13.13 13.63 11.47
CA PRO A 210 -14.48 13.59 10.90
C PRO A 210 -14.74 12.33 10.08
N PHE A 211 -16.01 11.97 9.92
CA PHE A 211 -16.42 10.78 9.19
C PHE A 211 -15.98 10.77 7.71
N ASP A 212 -15.88 11.97 7.13
CA ASP A 212 -15.51 12.20 5.73
C ASP A 212 -14.00 12.46 5.52
N ALA A 213 -13.20 12.47 6.60
CA ALA A 213 -11.75 12.64 6.49
C ALA A 213 -11.15 11.62 5.48
N PRO A 214 -10.34 12.07 4.50
CA PRO A 214 -9.80 11.19 3.46
C PRO A 214 -8.96 10.03 4.00
N GLN A 215 -8.24 10.27 5.08
CA GLN A 215 -7.49 9.27 5.86
C GLN A 215 -7.88 9.43 7.33
N ARG A 216 -8.80 8.58 7.78
CA ARG A 216 -9.47 8.77 9.07
C ARG A 216 -8.72 8.13 10.22
N THR A 217 -8.48 8.89 11.28
CA THR A 217 -7.77 8.43 12.48
C THR A 217 -8.41 8.89 13.78
N VAL A 218 -8.10 8.19 14.87
CA VAL A 218 -8.07 8.77 16.22
C VAL A 218 -6.69 9.31 16.50
N TYR A 219 -6.63 10.39 17.27
CA TYR A 219 -5.40 11.10 17.62
C TYR A 219 -5.21 11.14 19.14
N PHE A 220 -3.98 10.88 19.56
CA PHE A 220 -3.53 10.97 20.94
C PHE A 220 -2.40 11.97 21.05
N GLU A 221 -2.43 12.80 22.09
CA GLU A 221 -1.34 13.69 22.46
C GLU A 221 -1.12 13.64 23.97
N THR A 222 0.03 13.14 24.41
CA THR A 222 0.33 12.94 25.83
C THR A 222 1.83 12.89 26.10
N GLU A 223 2.23 12.89 27.38
CA GLU A 223 3.59 12.47 27.77
C GLU A 223 3.69 10.94 27.75
N LEU A 224 4.74 10.42 27.10
CA LEU A 224 5.00 9.00 26.99
C LEU A 224 5.34 8.39 28.37
N LYS A 225 4.63 7.36 28.75
CA LYS A 225 4.92 6.56 29.95
C LYS A 225 5.72 5.32 29.58
N GLU A 226 6.38 4.72 30.56
CA GLU A 226 7.11 3.48 30.37
C GLU A 226 6.21 2.35 29.84
N ASN A 227 6.66 1.67 28.77
CA ASN A 227 5.93 0.59 28.07
C ASN A 227 4.51 0.97 27.64
N GLN A 228 4.28 2.24 27.30
CA GLN A 228 2.96 2.71 26.92
C GLN A 228 2.55 2.20 25.54
N GLU A 229 1.40 1.54 25.51
CA GLU A 229 0.70 1.18 24.30
C GLU A 229 -0.44 2.17 24.03
N PHE A 230 -0.57 2.60 22.78
CA PHE A 230 -1.72 3.36 22.30
C PHE A 230 -2.67 2.39 21.63
N MET A 231 -3.92 2.38 22.07
CA MET A 231 -4.92 1.42 21.64
C MET A 231 -6.23 2.10 21.33
N VAL A 232 -6.89 1.63 20.28
CA VAL A 232 -8.30 1.91 19.98
C VAL A 232 -9.04 0.61 19.66
N ASP A 233 -10.20 0.44 20.29
CA ASP A 233 -11.15 -0.67 20.07
C ASP A 233 -12.41 -0.07 19.44
N TYR A 234 -12.76 -0.50 18.24
CA TYR A 234 -13.87 0.06 17.47
C TYR A 234 -14.65 -1.03 16.74
N SER A 235 -15.91 -0.72 16.43
CA SER A 235 -16.74 -1.55 15.55
C SER A 235 -17.37 -0.74 14.43
N PHE A 236 -17.86 -1.43 13.42
CA PHE A 236 -18.56 -0.86 12.27
C PHE A 236 -19.39 -1.94 11.57
N ASP A 237 -20.41 -1.48 10.86
CA ASP A 237 -21.14 -2.33 9.93
C ASP A 237 -20.56 -2.16 8.54
N TYR A 238 -20.36 -3.28 7.85
CA TYR A 238 -19.83 -3.32 6.50
C TYR A 238 -20.78 -4.09 5.58
N HIS A 239 -21.25 -3.41 4.54
CA HIS A 239 -22.18 -3.97 3.55
C HIS A 239 -21.59 -3.89 2.15
N VAL A 240 -21.70 -4.97 1.39
CA VAL A 240 -21.41 -4.98 -0.06
C VAL A 240 -22.48 -5.75 -0.81
N ASP A 241 -22.90 -5.19 -1.95
CA ASP A 241 -23.75 -5.86 -2.91
C ASP A 241 -22.94 -6.71 -3.88
N TYR A 242 -23.54 -7.78 -4.38
CA TYR A 242 -23.03 -8.52 -5.52
C TYR A 242 -23.53 -7.90 -6.82
N VAL A 243 -22.62 -7.40 -7.63
CA VAL A 243 -22.91 -6.76 -8.93
C VAL A 243 -22.42 -7.67 -10.05
N LYS A 244 -23.31 -7.96 -11.00
CA LYS A 244 -22.94 -8.59 -12.27
C LYS A 244 -22.95 -7.54 -13.38
N LEU A 245 -21.76 -7.07 -13.71
CA LEU A 245 -21.57 -6.11 -14.79
C LEU A 245 -21.93 -6.73 -16.15
N ASP A 246 -22.75 -6.03 -16.91
CA ASP A 246 -23.19 -6.42 -18.26
C ASP A 246 -22.88 -5.25 -19.22
N PRO A 247 -21.93 -5.41 -20.14
CA PRO A 247 -21.58 -4.34 -21.08
C PRO A 247 -22.78 -3.83 -21.91
N ALA A 248 -23.81 -4.66 -22.14
CA ALA A 248 -24.98 -4.28 -22.90
C ALA A 248 -25.94 -3.34 -22.14
N LYS A 249 -25.75 -3.18 -20.83
CA LYS A 249 -26.61 -2.35 -19.97
C LYS A 249 -25.96 -1.03 -19.56
N VAL A 250 -24.79 -0.74 -20.07
CA VAL A 250 -24.06 0.50 -19.78
C VAL A 250 -24.80 1.70 -20.38
N SER A 251 -24.92 2.79 -19.61
CA SER A 251 -25.48 4.05 -20.11
C SER A 251 -24.56 4.68 -21.15
N GLU A 252 -25.14 5.33 -22.15
CA GLU A 252 -24.35 6.07 -23.17
C GLU A 252 -23.56 7.22 -22.53
N GLU A 253 -24.18 7.90 -21.56
CA GLU A 253 -23.55 8.97 -20.82
C GLU A 253 -22.87 8.42 -19.55
N GLN A 254 -21.58 8.72 -19.40
CA GLN A 254 -20.80 8.44 -18.20
C GLN A 254 -20.38 9.75 -17.52
N PRO A 255 -20.27 9.80 -16.18
CA PRO A 255 -19.85 11.02 -15.49
C PRO A 255 -18.36 11.32 -15.70
N ASP A 256 -17.96 12.57 -15.42
CA ASP A 256 -16.62 13.11 -15.63
C ASP A 256 -15.88 13.51 -14.35
N PHE A 257 -16.25 12.95 -13.20
CA PHE A 257 -15.56 13.15 -11.94
C PHE A 257 -14.46 12.09 -11.70
N CYS A 258 -13.52 12.35 -10.79
CA CYS A 258 -12.43 11.42 -10.42
C CYS A 258 -11.64 10.88 -11.65
N LEU A 259 -11.34 11.77 -12.60
CA LEU A 259 -10.57 11.47 -13.81
C LEU A 259 -9.18 12.12 -13.80
N GLU A 260 -8.87 12.92 -12.76
CA GLU A 260 -7.71 13.78 -12.71
C GLU A 260 -6.42 13.00 -12.38
N GLU A 261 -5.29 13.57 -12.85
CA GLU A 261 -3.97 13.20 -12.34
C GLU A 261 -3.84 13.58 -10.86
N GLN A 262 -2.98 12.87 -10.15
CA GLN A 262 -2.62 13.18 -8.76
C GLN A 262 -1.10 13.00 -8.60
N ALA A 263 -0.38 14.03 -9.00
CA ALA A 263 1.09 14.03 -8.97
C ALA A 263 1.62 13.86 -7.54
N PRO A 264 2.78 13.19 -7.36
CA PRO A 264 3.63 12.60 -8.41
C PRO A 264 3.19 11.18 -8.80
N HIS A 265 2.26 10.57 -8.07
CA HIS A 265 2.01 9.12 -8.13
C HIS A 265 1.00 8.70 -9.20
N ILE A 266 0.00 9.52 -9.51
CA ILE A 266 -0.93 9.28 -10.63
C ILE A 266 -0.66 10.33 -11.69
N VAL A 267 0.16 10.00 -12.68
CA VAL A 267 0.55 10.87 -13.80
C VAL A 267 0.34 10.13 -15.12
N PHE A 268 -0.27 10.81 -16.09
CA PHE A 268 -0.57 10.25 -17.40
C PHE A 268 0.63 10.41 -18.35
N THR A 269 1.67 9.62 -18.10
CA THR A 269 2.92 9.65 -18.85
C THR A 269 2.72 9.21 -20.31
N PRO A 270 3.63 9.55 -21.22
CA PRO A 270 3.57 9.04 -22.61
C PRO A 270 3.54 7.52 -22.69
N TYR A 271 4.31 6.82 -21.81
CA TYR A 271 4.32 5.36 -21.75
C TYR A 271 2.96 4.80 -21.35
N LEU A 272 2.33 5.34 -20.31
CA LEU A 272 1.01 4.88 -19.85
C LEU A 272 -0.09 5.19 -20.86
N ARG A 273 0.01 6.30 -21.61
CA ARG A 273 -0.94 6.63 -22.71
C ARG A 273 -0.85 5.60 -23.82
N GLU A 274 0.35 5.25 -24.27
CA GLU A 274 0.55 4.22 -25.29
C GLU A 274 0.06 2.85 -24.83
N LEU A 275 0.41 2.45 -23.61
CA LEU A 275 -0.08 1.20 -23.00
C LEU A 275 -1.61 1.16 -22.94
N ARG A 276 -2.25 2.27 -22.51
CA ARG A 276 -3.70 2.38 -22.50
C ARG A 276 -4.29 2.19 -23.89
N ASP A 277 -3.70 2.82 -24.92
CA ASP A 277 -4.17 2.75 -26.30
C ASP A 277 -4.00 1.34 -26.88
N GLU A 278 -2.88 0.66 -26.58
CA GLU A 278 -2.66 -0.73 -26.96
C GLU A 278 -3.71 -1.67 -26.32
N LEU A 279 -4.01 -1.48 -25.04
CA LEU A 279 -4.99 -2.31 -24.32
C LEU A 279 -6.43 -2.01 -24.75
N ALA A 280 -6.75 -0.74 -25.01
CA ALA A 280 -8.07 -0.30 -25.39
C ALA A 280 -8.39 -0.67 -26.86
N GLY A 281 -7.44 -0.51 -27.79
CA GLY A 281 -7.71 -0.61 -29.21
C GLY A 281 -8.86 0.33 -29.60
N ASP A 282 -9.81 -0.16 -30.39
CA ASP A 282 -11.00 0.59 -30.80
C ASP A 282 -12.21 0.45 -29.83
N GLU A 283 -12.01 -0.12 -28.66
CA GLU A 283 -13.08 -0.32 -27.69
C GLU A 283 -13.47 0.99 -27.00
N THR A 284 -14.77 1.18 -26.80
CA THR A 284 -15.34 2.37 -26.14
C THR A 284 -16.25 2.02 -24.97
N ASN A 285 -16.65 0.76 -24.81
CA ASN A 285 -17.49 0.35 -23.69
C ASN A 285 -16.70 0.33 -22.40
N PRO A 286 -17.07 1.13 -21.37
CA PRO A 286 -16.28 1.30 -20.17
C PRO A 286 -16.14 0.01 -19.34
N VAL A 287 -17.11 -0.91 -19.38
CA VAL A 287 -16.99 -2.21 -18.70
C VAL A 287 -15.94 -3.08 -19.39
N ILE A 288 -15.92 -3.10 -20.71
CA ILE A 288 -14.96 -3.90 -21.47
C ILE A 288 -13.56 -3.31 -21.33
N LEU A 289 -13.42 -1.97 -21.38
CA LEU A 289 -12.15 -1.28 -21.17
C LEU A 289 -11.59 -1.58 -19.76
N ALA A 290 -12.38 -1.35 -18.71
CA ALA A 290 -11.96 -1.63 -17.34
C ALA A 290 -11.59 -3.12 -17.17
N ARG A 291 -12.31 -4.03 -17.83
CA ARG A 291 -11.97 -5.46 -17.79
C ARG A 291 -10.62 -5.74 -18.48
N ARG A 292 -10.31 -5.14 -19.61
CA ARG A 292 -9.01 -5.30 -20.27
C ARG A 292 -7.86 -4.80 -19.37
N PHE A 293 -8.05 -3.68 -18.68
CA PHE A 293 -7.06 -3.15 -17.73
C PHE A 293 -6.88 -4.08 -16.53
N TYR A 294 -7.97 -4.57 -15.96
CA TYR A 294 -7.93 -5.57 -14.91
C TYR A 294 -7.23 -6.86 -15.34
N ASP A 295 -7.55 -7.36 -16.53
CA ASP A 295 -6.92 -8.56 -17.11
C ASP A 295 -5.41 -8.36 -17.29
N PHE A 296 -4.99 -7.19 -17.81
CA PHE A 296 -3.57 -6.86 -17.92
C PHE A 296 -2.88 -6.89 -16.56
N VAL A 297 -3.40 -6.17 -15.57
CA VAL A 297 -2.79 -6.12 -14.24
C VAL A 297 -2.76 -7.51 -13.61
N THR A 298 -3.87 -8.24 -13.59
CA THR A 298 -3.96 -9.53 -12.91
C THR A 298 -3.18 -10.66 -13.56
N THR A 299 -2.98 -10.60 -14.88
CA THR A 299 -2.32 -11.68 -15.63
C THR A 299 -0.85 -11.41 -15.96
N LYS A 300 -0.42 -10.13 -15.99
CA LYS A 300 0.94 -9.73 -16.37
C LYS A 300 1.77 -9.24 -15.20
N VAL A 301 1.16 -8.55 -14.22
CA VAL A 301 1.89 -8.03 -13.07
C VAL A 301 2.05 -9.12 -12.01
N MET A 302 3.30 -9.37 -11.61
CA MET A 302 3.61 -10.30 -10.53
C MET A 302 3.51 -9.61 -9.18
N TYR A 303 2.89 -10.26 -8.18
CA TYR A 303 2.89 -9.73 -6.83
C TYR A 303 4.29 -9.72 -6.23
N SER A 304 4.72 -8.55 -5.79
CA SER A 304 6.02 -8.34 -5.15
C SER A 304 5.88 -7.26 -4.08
N PHE A 305 6.36 -7.50 -2.88
CA PHE A 305 6.43 -6.47 -1.85
C PHE A 305 7.28 -5.30 -2.32
N MET A 306 6.76 -4.09 -2.13
CA MET A 306 7.41 -2.89 -2.61
C MET A 306 8.17 -2.17 -1.51
N ARG A 307 9.09 -1.30 -1.91
CA ARG A 307 9.65 -0.28 -1.03
C ARG A 307 8.59 0.77 -0.73
N GLU A 308 8.83 1.62 0.27
CA GLU A 308 7.92 2.69 0.63
C GLU A 308 7.48 3.49 -0.61
N TYR A 309 6.18 3.64 -0.81
CA TYR A 309 5.59 4.15 -2.05
C TYR A 309 6.07 5.55 -2.41
N PHE A 310 6.27 6.43 -1.42
CA PHE A 310 6.78 7.79 -1.69
C PHE A 310 8.22 7.82 -2.23
N THR A 311 8.95 6.71 -2.20
CA THR A 311 10.26 6.58 -2.85
C THR A 311 10.17 6.28 -4.35
N ILE A 312 8.95 6.06 -4.88
CA ILE A 312 8.65 5.75 -6.27
C ILE A 312 7.92 6.94 -6.88
N GLU A 313 8.52 7.61 -7.86
CA GLU A 313 7.95 8.85 -8.42
C GLU A 313 6.60 8.62 -9.09
N CYS A 314 6.52 7.82 -10.14
CA CYS A 314 5.28 7.45 -10.81
C CYS A 314 4.99 5.98 -10.58
N ILE A 315 4.14 5.68 -9.60
CA ILE A 315 3.85 4.30 -9.18
C ILE A 315 3.20 3.47 -10.30
N PRO A 316 2.18 3.97 -11.04
CA PRO A 316 1.58 3.22 -12.13
C PRO A 316 2.55 2.89 -13.26
N GLU A 317 3.40 3.84 -13.66
CA GLU A 317 4.41 3.62 -14.70
C GLU A 317 5.47 2.62 -14.25
N TYR A 318 5.95 2.74 -13.01
CA TYR A 318 6.84 1.76 -12.40
C TYR A 318 6.25 0.34 -12.47
N CYS A 319 4.98 0.19 -12.09
CA CYS A 319 4.26 -1.09 -12.15
C CYS A 319 4.20 -1.64 -13.57
N ALA A 320 3.81 -0.80 -14.52
CA ALA A 320 3.61 -1.20 -15.91
C ALA A 320 4.91 -1.58 -16.62
N ILE A 321 6.02 -0.86 -16.36
CA ILE A 321 7.33 -1.14 -16.94
C ILE A 321 7.95 -2.41 -16.32
N ASN A 322 7.89 -2.54 -14.99
CA ASN A 322 8.57 -3.63 -14.29
C ASN A 322 7.71 -4.90 -14.15
N LEU A 323 6.43 -4.83 -14.46
CA LEU A 323 5.44 -5.91 -14.33
C LEU A 323 5.45 -6.57 -12.96
N LYS A 324 5.69 -5.77 -11.91
CA LYS A 324 5.69 -6.18 -10.52
C LYS A 324 5.11 -5.08 -9.62
N GLY A 325 4.45 -5.48 -8.56
CA GLY A 325 3.87 -4.58 -7.57
C GLY A 325 3.04 -5.32 -6.53
N ASP A 326 2.87 -4.71 -5.34
CA ASP A 326 1.94 -5.19 -4.32
C ASP A 326 0.51 -4.68 -4.58
N CYS A 327 -0.38 -4.80 -3.59
CA CYS A 327 -1.79 -4.47 -3.74
C CYS A 327 -2.00 -3.01 -4.18
N GLY A 328 -1.34 -2.06 -3.52
CA GLY A 328 -1.50 -0.65 -3.83
C GLY A 328 -0.92 -0.25 -5.18
N VAL A 329 0.26 -0.77 -5.50
CA VAL A 329 0.91 -0.51 -6.80
C VAL A 329 0.06 -1.04 -7.97
N GLN A 330 -0.53 -2.22 -7.82
CA GLN A 330 -1.46 -2.80 -8.81
C GLN A 330 -2.77 -2.01 -8.90
N ALA A 331 -3.33 -1.60 -7.75
CA ALA A 331 -4.56 -0.79 -7.72
C ALA A 331 -4.36 0.57 -8.40
N LEU A 332 -3.22 1.25 -8.15
CA LEU A 332 -2.90 2.54 -8.76
C LEU A 332 -2.71 2.44 -10.27
N LEU A 333 -2.13 1.36 -10.79
CA LEU A 333 -2.05 1.14 -12.24
C LEU A 333 -3.45 0.98 -12.85
N PHE A 334 -4.31 0.16 -12.24
CA PHE A 334 -5.70 0.00 -12.70
C PHE A 334 -6.47 1.33 -12.68
N ILE A 335 -6.40 2.08 -11.58
CA ILE A 335 -7.04 3.39 -11.43
C ILE A 335 -6.57 4.35 -12.54
N THR A 336 -5.27 4.40 -12.80
CA THR A 336 -4.70 5.33 -13.78
C THR A 336 -5.17 5.00 -15.20
N LEU A 337 -5.16 3.71 -15.58
CA LEU A 337 -5.66 3.27 -16.89
C LEU A 337 -7.16 3.58 -17.07
N CYS A 338 -7.97 3.39 -16.01
CA CYS A 338 -9.38 3.76 -16.00
C CYS A 338 -9.56 5.27 -16.19
N ARG A 339 -8.90 6.10 -15.40
CA ARG A 339 -9.00 7.58 -15.47
C ARG A 339 -8.64 8.11 -16.86
N MET A 340 -7.53 7.62 -17.45
CA MET A 340 -7.13 7.99 -18.81
C MET A 340 -8.13 7.61 -19.89
N SER A 341 -9.02 6.66 -19.59
CA SER A 341 -10.06 6.18 -20.53
C SER A 341 -11.44 6.77 -20.23
N GLY A 342 -11.53 7.82 -19.39
CA GLY A 342 -12.78 8.46 -19.01
C GLY A 342 -13.65 7.62 -18.06
N ILE A 343 -13.09 6.63 -17.39
CA ILE A 343 -13.76 5.83 -16.36
C ILE A 343 -13.37 6.37 -15.00
N PRO A 344 -14.30 6.99 -14.23
CA PRO A 344 -14.01 7.46 -12.88
C PRO A 344 -13.47 6.34 -12.02
N ALA A 345 -12.34 6.58 -11.37
CA ALA A 345 -11.73 5.58 -10.50
C ALA A 345 -11.06 6.22 -9.29
N ARG A 346 -11.13 5.55 -8.15
CA ARG A 346 -10.60 6.05 -6.88
C ARG A 346 -9.98 4.96 -6.03
N TRP A 347 -9.16 5.38 -5.11
CA TRP A 347 -8.46 4.55 -4.15
C TRP A 347 -9.31 4.20 -2.93
N GLN A 348 -9.15 3.00 -2.42
CA GLN A 348 -9.49 2.63 -1.05
C GLN A 348 -8.40 1.77 -0.44
N SER A 349 -8.16 1.96 0.84
CA SER A 349 -7.22 1.15 1.60
C SER A 349 -7.58 1.06 3.08
N GLY A 350 -6.95 0.13 3.75
CA GLY A 350 -7.15 -0.14 5.15
C GLY A 350 -6.68 -1.55 5.49
N LEU A 351 -7.56 -2.38 6.03
CA LEU A 351 -7.23 -3.74 6.44
C LEU A 351 -8.03 -4.78 5.64
N TYR A 352 -7.39 -5.89 5.37
CA TYR A 352 -8.02 -7.17 5.13
C TYR A 352 -8.03 -7.96 6.43
N VAL A 353 -9.22 -8.34 6.92
CA VAL A 353 -9.40 -8.86 8.26
C VAL A 353 -10.27 -10.10 8.24
N THR A 354 -9.70 -11.23 8.61
CA THR A 354 -10.40 -12.49 8.83
C THR A 354 -10.03 -13.07 10.19
N LYS A 355 -10.71 -14.12 10.61
CA LYS A 355 -10.32 -14.87 11.81
C LYS A 355 -8.98 -15.62 11.70
N TYR A 356 -8.41 -15.67 10.51
CA TYR A 356 -7.13 -16.35 10.24
C TYR A 356 -6.01 -15.39 9.90
N TYR A 357 -6.34 -14.18 9.47
CA TYR A 357 -5.34 -13.21 9.02
C TYR A 357 -5.84 -11.78 9.17
N THR A 358 -4.97 -10.90 9.62
CA THR A 358 -5.17 -9.44 9.59
C THR A 358 -3.94 -8.79 9.00
N GLY A 359 -4.13 -7.93 8.01
CA GLY A 359 -3.03 -7.21 7.36
C GLY A 359 -3.51 -6.02 6.55
N CYS A 360 -2.56 -5.17 6.21
CA CYS A 360 -2.79 -4.02 5.35
C CYS A 360 -3.19 -4.45 3.94
N HIS A 361 -4.14 -3.73 3.33
CA HIS A 361 -4.57 -4.03 1.98
C HIS A 361 -5.16 -2.82 1.27
N ASP A 362 -4.95 -2.79 -0.06
CA ASP A 362 -5.35 -1.73 -0.96
C ASP A 362 -6.15 -2.28 -2.13
N TRP A 363 -7.15 -1.53 -2.58
CA TRP A 363 -8.00 -1.89 -3.72
C TRP A 363 -8.51 -0.64 -4.43
N ALA A 364 -9.19 -0.85 -5.54
CA ALA A 364 -9.76 0.22 -6.34
C ALA A 364 -11.29 0.19 -6.32
N GLN A 365 -11.89 1.36 -6.52
CA GLN A 365 -13.25 1.51 -7.00
C GLN A 365 -13.23 2.17 -8.38
N PHE A 366 -14.18 1.79 -9.23
CA PHE A 366 -14.45 2.45 -10.50
C PHE A 366 -15.94 2.62 -10.71
N TYR A 367 -16.32 3.67 -11.43
CA TYR A 367 -17.73 4.01 -11.60
C TYR A 367 -18.21 3.70 -13.00
N ILE A 368 -19.33 3.02 -13.12
CA ILE A 368 -20.00 2.71 -14.37
C ILE A 368 -21.50 3.03 -14.24
N ALA A 369 -22.02 3.97 -15.00
CA ALA A 369 -23.47 4.18 -15.06
C ALA A 369 -24.16 3.05 -15.86
N PRO A 370 -25.29 2.47 -15.39
CA PRO A 370 -26.05 2.87 -14.24
C PRO A 370 -25.69 2.12 -12.92
N TYR A 371 -24.61 1.35 -12.88
CA TYR A 371 -24.24 0.50 -11.75
C TYR A 371 -23.74 1.30 -10.52
N GLY A 372 -23.21 2.52 -10.74
CA GLY A 372 -22.57 3.29 -9.68
C GLY A 372 -21.13 2.86 -9.42
N TRP A 373 -20.66 3.08 -8.20
CA TRP A 373 -19.34 2.65 -7.74
C TRP A 373 -19.31 1.13 -7.56
N VAL A 374 -18.38 0.49 -8.24
CA VAL A 374 -18.08 -0.95 -8.13
C VAL A 374 -16.61 -1.14 -7.81
N PHE A 375 -16.22 -2.33 -7.42
CA PHE A 375 -14.88 -2.62 -6.90
C PHE A 375 -13.98 -3.33 -7.92
N ALA A 376 -12.68 -3.13 -7.76
CA ALA A 376 -11.66 -3.99 -8.36
C ALA A 376 -10.55 -4.25 -7.35
N ASP A 377 -10.23 -5.53 -7.13
CA ASP A 377 -9.06 -5.93 -6.37
C ASP A 377 -8.08 -6.69 -7.27
N PRO A 378 -7.16 -5.98 -7.96
CA PRO A 378 -6.25 -6.63 -8.90
C PRO A 378 -5.31 -7.63 -8.24
N SER A 379 -4.90 -7.40 -6.99
CA SER A 379 -3.95 -8.30 -6.33
C SER A 379 -4.59 -9.62 -5.92
N PHE A 380 -5.81 -9.60 -5.37
CA PHE A 380 -6.56 -10.82 -5.06
C PHE A 380 -7.00 -11.53 -6.35
N GLY A 381 -7.41 -10.77 -7.36
CA GLY A 381 -7.69 -11.31 -8.69
C GLY A 381 -6.46 -11.96 -9.32
N GLY A 382 -5.29 -11.33 -9.23
CA GLY A 382 -4.03 -11.87 -9.73
C GLY A 382 -3.57 -13.13 -9.00
N SER A 383 -3.81 -13.22 -7.67
CA SER A 383 -3.59 -14.47 -6.92
C SER A 383 -4.49 -15.59 -7.43
N ALA A 384 -5.78 -15.31 -7.54
CA ALA A 384 -6.76 -16.27 -8.06
C ALA A 384 -6.42 -16.74 -9.48
N TRP A 385 -5.99 -15.83 -10.36
CA TRP A 385 -5.54 -16.18 -11.70
C TRP A 385 -4.36 -17.17 -11.70
N ARG A 386 -3.34 -16.91 -10.88
CA ARG A 386 -2.15 -17.78 -10.76
C ARG A 386 -2.48 -19.14 -10.15
N GLU A 387 -3.45 -19.21 -9.26
CA GLU A 387 -3.97 -20.44 -8.66
C GLU A 387 -4.92 -21.22 -9.58
N GLY A 388 -5.32 -20.66 -10.73
CA GLY A 388 -6.26 -21.26 -11.68
C GLY A 388 -7.72 -21.11 -11.27
N ASP A 389 -8.02 -20.34 -10.22
CA ASP A 389 -9.39 -20.08 -9.73
C ASP A 389 -10.04 -18.95 -10.54
N LYS A 390 -10.65 -19.35 -11.66
CA LYS A 390 -11.33 -18.41 -12.56
C LYS A 390 -12.56 -17.76 -11.94
N GLU A 391 -13.21 -18.41 -11.00
CA GLU A 391 -14.39 -17.89 -10.35
C GLU A 391 -14.03 -16.71 -9.46
N ARG A 392 -13.04 -16.86 -8.60
CA ARG A 392 -12.52 -15.82 -7.72
C ARG A 392 -11.85 -14.70 -8.51
N TRP A 393 -11.09 -15.00 -9.57
CA TRP A 393 -10.54 -13.99 -10.48
C TRP A 393 -11.61 -13.10 -11.10
N ASN A 394 -12.70 -13.68 -11.61
CA ASN A 394 -13.82 -12.91 -12.17
C ASN A 394 -14.62 -12.16 -11.10
N TYR A 395 -14.68 -12.66 -9.89
CA TYR A 395 -15.40 -12.02 -8.79
C TYR A 395 -14.79 -10.67 -8.42
N TYR A 396 -13.48 -10.58 -8.30
CA TYR A 396 -12.77 -9.34 -7.94
C TYR A 396 -12.74 -8.28 -9.04
N PHE A 397 -13.44 -8.49 -10.13
CA PHE A 397 -13.82 -7.46 -11.09
C PHE A 397 -15.31 -7.12 -10.95
N GLY A 398 -15.59 -5.99 -10.35
CA GLY A 398 -16.93 -5.50 -10.03
C GLY A 398 -17.35 -5.72 -8.57
N ASN A 399 -16.68 -6.60 -7.82
CA ASN A 399 -17.09 -7.01 -6.47
C ASN A 399 -15.93 -7.01 -5.47
N LEU A 400 -16.29 -6.99 -4.18
CA LEU A 400 -15.37 -7.10 -3.06
C LEU A 400 -15.95 -8.06 -2.01
N ASP A 401 -15.09 -8.67 -1.21
CA ASP A 401 -15.50 -9.47 -0.07
C ASP A 401 -15.83 -8.60 1.17
N ILE A 402 -16.43 -9.23 2.19
CA ILE A 402 -16.84 -8.54 3.43
C ILE A 402 -15.69 -8.36 4.43
N PHE A 403 -14.50 -8.83 4.14
CA PHE A 403 -13.37 -8.87 5.07
C PHE A 403 -12.50 -7.60 4.97
N ARG A 404 -13.15 -6.43 4.90
CA ARG A 404 -12.45 -5.15 4.69
C ARG A 404 -12.78 -4.12 5.77
N MET A 405 -11.77 -3.39 6.18
CA MET A 405 -11.92 -2.20 7.00
C MET A 405 -11.31 -1.01 6.25
N PRO A 406 -12.10 -0.23 5.50
CA PRO A 406 -11.57 0.92 4.78
C PRO A 406 -11.38 2.11 5.73
N ALA A 407 -10.13 2.56 5.85
CA ALA A 407 -9.75 3.75 6.62
C ALA A 407 -9.49 4.97 5.72
N ASN A 408 -9.16 4.73 4.45
CA ASN A 408 -8.70 5.75 3.51
C ASN A 408 -9.46 5.69 2.18
N SER A 409 -9.71 6.88 1.62
CA SER A 409 -10.39 7.07 0.32
C SER A 409 -9.55 7.78 -0.73
N GLU A 410 -8.43 8.34 -0.33
CA GLU A 410 -7.53 9.10 -1.18
C GLU A 410 -6.09 8.90 -0.73
N ILE A 411 -5.18 8.86 -1.69
CA ILE A 411 -3.75 8.89 -1.42
C ILE A 411 -3.26 10.30 -1.12
N GLN A 412 -2.12 10.43 -0.47
CA GLN A 412 -1.40 11.71 -0.26
C GLN A 412 -2.23 12.76 0.49
N LYS A 413 -3.01 12.34 1.47
CA LYS A 413 -3.81 13.25 2.29
C LYS A 413 -3.29 13.35 3.71
N GLU A 414 -3.48 14.54 4.28
CA GLU A 414 -3.09 14.81 5.65
C GLU A 414 -4.04 14.19 6.67
N PHE A 415 -3.49 13.91 7.86
CA PHE A 415 -4.29 13.59 9.02
C PHE A 415 -4.98 14.82 9.61
N MET A 416 -5.95 14.58 10.47
CA MET A 416 -6.60 15.59 11.29
C MET A 416 -6.49 15.19 12.78
N PRO A 417 -5.69 15.95 13.59
CA PRO A 417 -4.81 17.07 13.20
C PRO A 417 -3.61 16.59 12.37
N GLU A 418 -2.99 17.55 11.63
CA GLU A 418 -1.82 17.25 10.79
C GLU A 418 -0.61 16.84 11.65
N LYS A 419 0.21 15.95 11.11
CA LYS A 419 1.52 15.63 11.69
C LYS A 419 2.49 16.80 11.48
N LYS A 420 3.42 16.92 12.40
CA LYS A 420 4.51 17.90 12.30
C LYS A 420 5.63 17.40 11.40
N TRP A 421 5.94 16.11 11.48
CA TRP A 421 7.02 15.45 10.74
C TRP A 421 6.49 14.64 9.58
N LEU A 422 7.35 14.34 8.60
CA LEU A 422 6.95 13.49 7.47
C LEU A 422 6.30 12.22 8.00
N ARG A 423 5.18 11.87 7.41
CA ARG A 423 4.46 10.66 7.75
C ARG A 423 5.33 9.43 7.49
N ILE A 424 5.08 8.36 8.25
CA ILE A 424 5.72 7.07 7.99
C ILE A 424 5.34 6.59 6.59
N ASP A 425 4.05 6.65 6.30
CA ASP A 425 3.53 6.43 4.96
C ASP A 425 2.73 7.67 4.51
N PRO A 426 3.35 8.57 3.73
CA PRO A 426 2.67 9.78 3.27
C PRO A 426 1.67 9.53 2.14
N ILE A 427 1.61 8.31 1.60
CA ILE A 427 0.61 7.93 0.60
C ILE A 427 -0.67 7.48 1.29
N ASP A 428 -0.54 6.69 2.35
CA ASP A 428 -1.62 5.92 2.94
C ASP A 428 -1.49 5.81 4.47
N ASN A 429 -2.49 5.27 5.15
CA ASN A 429 -2.44 5.02 6.58
C ASN A 429 -3.22 3.76 6.95
N GLN A 430 -2.51 2.69 7.19
CA GLN A 430 -3.11 1.40 7.52
C GLN A 430 -2.72 0.91 8.91
N ARG A 431 -1.58 1.36 9.46
CA ARG A 431 -0.99 0.83 10.70
C ARG A 431 -0.98 1.82 11.85
N GLY A 432 -1.13 3.11 11.54
CA GLY A 432 -0.92 4.18 12.49
C GLY A 432 0.48 4.76 12.45
N GLU A 433 0.64 5.92 13.06
CA GLU A 433 1.88 6.69 13.02
C GLU A 433 2.19 7.33 14.37
N PHE A 434 3.47 7.50 14.65
CA PHE A 434 3.99 7.96 15.92
C PHE A 434 5.06 9.04 15.70
N GLU A 435 4.99 10.15 16.46
CA GLU A 435 6.01 11.19 16.44
C GLU A 435 6.29 11.76 17.83
N TYR A 436 7.54 12.12 18.06
CA TYR A 436 7.98 12.99 19.15
C TYR A 436 7.87 14.47 18.75
N GLU A 437 8.13 15.40 19.66
CA GLU A 437 8.08 16.84 19.35
C GLU A 437 9.09 17.27 18.30
N ASP A 438 10.24 16.60 18.22
CA ASP A 438 11.41 16.94 17.40
C ASP A 438 11.70 15.96 16.25
N HIS A 439 11.01 14.80 16.17
CA HIS A 439 11.15 13.86 15.06
C HIS A 439 9.95 12.89 14.95
N GLY A 440 9.75 12.35 13.74
CA GLY A 440 8.84 11.26 13.48
C GLY A 440 9.53 9.90 13.59
N LEU A 441 8.79 8.86 13.99
CA LEU A 441 9.29 7.48 13.99
C LEU A 441 8.99 6.79 12.65
N ARG A 442 9.74 5.72 12.35
CA ARG A 442 9.54 4.83 11.20
C ARG A 442 8.94 3.50 11.64
N PHE A 443 8.38 2.70 10.72
CA PHE A 443 7.81 1.37 11.04
C PHE A 443 8.81 0.41 11.70
N SER A 444 10.10 0.54 11.38
CA SER A 444 11.15 -0.23 12.05
C SER A 444 11.32 0.08 13.55
N GLN A 445 10.80 1.23 14.00
CA GLN A 445 10.96 1.78 15.36
C GLN A 445 9.70 1.60 16.24
N VAL A 446 8.62 1.11 15.65
CA VAL A 446 7.35 0.87 16.35
C VAL A 446 6.92 -0.59 16.23
N GLU A 447 6.07 -1.01 17.13
CA GLU A 447 5.34 -2.27 17.07
C GLU A 447 3.86 -1.95 16.87
N VAL A 448 3.23 -2.63 15.92
CA VAL A 448 1.82 -2.44 15.55
C VAL A 448 1.11 -3.79 15.63
N SER A 449 -0.07 -3.81 16.21
CA SER A 449 -0.94 -4.98 16.21
C SER A 449 -2.37 -4.59 15.83
N GLN A 450 -3.03 -5.46 15.09
CA GLN A 450 -4.41 -5.31 14.68
C GLN A 450 -5.10 -6.66 14.83
N GLU A 451 -6.12 -6.72 15.66
CA GLU A 451 -6.79 -7.95 16.08
C GLU A 451 -8.28 -7.88 15.75
N LEU A 452 -8.79 -8.90 15.06
CA LEU A 452 -10.22 -9.12 14.91
C LEU A 452 -10.80 -9.62 16.24
N ILE A 453 -11.67 -8.84 16.88
CA ILE A 453 -12.35 -9.24 18.11
C ILE A 453 -13.60 -10.07 17.79
N SER A 454 -14.42 -9.59 16.84
CA SER A 454 -15.59 -10.30 16.36
C SER A 454 -15.97 -9.89 14.94
N MET A 455 -16.63 -10.79 14.23
CA MET A 455 -17.29 -10.51 12.96
C MET A 455 -18.55 -11.37 12.89
N GLU A 456 -19.70 -10.75 12.79
CA GLU A 456 -21.00 -11.39 12.85
C GLU A 456 -21.87 -10.93 11.68
N ASP A 457 -22.60 -11.85 11.05
CA ASP A 457 -23.61 -11.47 10.05
C ASP A 457 -24.76 -10.73 10.73
N ILE A 458 -25.21 -9.65 10.10
CA ILE A 458 -26.41 -8.91 10.52
C ILE A 458 -27.40 -8.86 9.38
N GLU A 459 -28.71 -8.97 9.73
CA GLU A 459 -29.81 -8.97 8.77
C GLU A 459 -30.08 -7.57 8.18
#